data_fe1db264179aa77ef9ac836a8e5ffaf9
#
_entry.id   fe1db264179aa77ef9ac836a8e5ffaf9
#
_cell.length_a   1.000
_cell.length_b   1.000
_cell.length_c   1.000
_cell.angle_alpha   90.00
_cell.angle_beta   90.00
_cell.angle_gamma   90.00
#
_symmetry.space_group_name_H-M   'P 1'
#
loop_
_entity.id
_entity.type
_entity.pdbx_description
1 polymer ?
#
loop_
_entity_poly.entity_id
_entity_poly.type
_entity_poly.pdbx_seq_one_letter_code
_entity_poly.pdbx_strand_id
1 'polypeptide(L)'
;MKFSRNIMITGGAGFIGSHVVRLFVNKYPSYRIINLDKLTYAGNLANLKDIEDKPNYVFVKADICDFEKMIELFSEYKIDGVIHLAAESHVDRSINDPFTFARTNVMGTLSLLQAAKLTWESLSEGYEGKRFYHISTDEVYGALDLTNPSGNKDGRGPYGHDFFKETTRYSPHS
;
A
#
# COMPACT_ATOMS: atom_id res chain seq x y z
N MET A 1 -24.84 1.63 -10.10
CA MET A 1 -24.30 0.25 -10.31
C MET A 1 -24.01 -0.37 -8.95
N LYS A 2 -24.31 -1.64 -8.76
CA LYS A 2 -23.91 -2.37 -7.54
C LYS A 2 -22.56 -3.05 -7.83
N PHE A 3 -21.51 -2.64 -7.12
CA PHE A 3 -20.19 -3.27 -7.24
C PHE A 3 -20.13 -4.52 -6.34
N SER A 4 -19.38 -5.52 -6.77
CA SER A 4 -19.21 -6.78 -6.03
C SER A 4 -18.18 -6.65 -4.91
N ARG A 5 -17.24 -5.71 -5.03
CA ARG A 5 -16.23 -5.37 -4.02
C ARG A 5 -15.84 -3.91 -4.10
N ASN A 6 -15.41 -3.36 -2.98
CA ASN A 6 -14.87 -2.01 -2.88
C ASN A 6 -13.43 -2.10 -2.35
N ILE A 7 -12.47 -1.74 -3.18
CA ILE A 7 -11.04 -1.84 -2.88
C ILE A 7 -10.43 -0.46 -2.76
N MET A 8 -9.90 -0.14 -1.60
CA MET A 8 -9.13 1.08 -1.39
C MET A 8 -7.66 0.83 -1.76
N ILE A 9 -7.09 1.70 -2.59
CA ILE A 9 -5.68 1.69 -2.94
C ILE A 9 -5.09 3.03 -2.46
N THR A 10 -4.19 2.99 -1.49
CA THR A 10 -3.56 4.20 -0.95
C THR A 10 -2.24 4.48 -1.67
N GLY A 11 -1.90 5.76 -1.82
CA GLY A 11 -0.73 6.16 -2.60
C GLY A 11 -0.90 5.93 -4.11
N GLY A 12 -2.17 5.86 -4.57
CA GLY A 12 -2.47 5.49 -5.94
C GLY A 12 -2.22 6.57 -6.99
N ALA A 13 -1.85 7.80 -6.61
CA ALA A 13 -1.36 8.81 -7.55
C ALA A 13 0.17 8.80 -7.71
N GLY A 14 0.89 7.98 -6.91
CA GLY A 14 2.32 7.77 -7.02
C GLY A 14 2.72 6.86 -8.19
N PHE A 15 4.03 6.62 -8.36
CA PHE A 15 4.55 5.82 -9.48
C PHE A 15 4.00 4.40 -9.49
N ILE A 16 4.26 3.59 -8.47
CA ILE A 16 3.78 2.20 -8.40
C ILE A 16 2.25 2.18 -8.27
N GLY A 17 1.71 3.04 -7.39
CA GLY A 17 0.28 3.08 -7.09
C GLY A 17 -0.59 3.34 -8.32
N SER A 18 -0.18 4.23 -9.22
CA SER A 18 -0.93 4.54 -10.45
C SER A 18 -1.05 3.33 -11.39
N HIS A 19 -0.01 2.50 -11.47
CA HIS A 19 -0.06 1.26 -12.24
C HIS A 19 -0.99 0.23 -11.60
N VAL A 20 -0.98 0.11 -10.27
CA VAL A 20 -1.89 -0.80 -9.55
C VAL A 20 -3.34 -0.34 -9.70
N VAL A 21 -3.63 0.95 -9.52
CA VAL A 21 -4.97 1.51 -9.72
C VAL A 21 -5.47 1.23 -11.13
N ARG A 22 -4.67 1.56 -12.16
CA ARG A 22 -5.02 1.32 -13.56
C ARG A 22 -5.28 -0.17 -13.85
N LEU A 23 -4.42 -1.04 -13.32
CA LEU A 23 -4.60 -2.48 -13.46
C LEU A 23 -5.94 -2.94 -12.88
N PHE A 24 -6.26 -2.53 -11.64
CA PHE A 24 -7.49 -2.95 -10.98
C PHE A 24 -8.74 -2.38 -11.64
N VAL A 25 -8.74 -1.11 -12.02
CA VAL A 25 -9.86 -0.47 -12.73
C VAL A 25 -10.19 -1.18 -14.04
N ASN A 26 -9.17 -1.53 -14.82
CA ASN A 26 -9.38 -2.18 -16.13
C ASN A 26 -9.67 -3.68 -16.02
N LYS A 27 -8.99 -4.39 -15.09
CA LYS A 27 -9.12 -5.84 -14.96
C LYS A 27 -10.38 -6.28 -14.22
N TYR A 28 -10.88 -5.46 -13.28
CA TYR A 28 -12.00 -5.79 -12.42
C TYR A 28 -13.13 -4.76 -12.52
N PRO A 29 -13.86 -4.69 -13.65
CA PRO A 29 -14.89 -3.66 -13.86
C PRO A 29 -16.07 -3.79 -12.88
N SER A 30 -16.25 -4.95 -12.26
CA SER A 30 -17.25 -5.18 -11.20
C SER A 30 -16.82 -4.72 -9.80
N TYR A 31 -15.55 -4.31 -9.63
CA TYR A 31 -15.06 -3.74 -8.38
C TYR A 31 -15.11 -2.21 -8.43
N ARG A 32 -15.42 -1.56 -7.33
CA ARG A 32 -15.16 -0.12 -7.17
C ARG A 32 -13.75 0.07 -6.64
N ILE A 33 -12.96 0.88 -7.29
CA ILE A 33 -11.59 1.20 -6.90
C ILE A 33 -11.57 2.62 -6.33
N ILE A 34 -11.29 2.72 -5.04
CA ILE A 34 -11.15 3.96 -4.31
C ILE A 34 -9.65 4.28 -4.22
N ASN A 35 -9.19 5.20 -5.05
CA ASN A 35 -7.82 5.69 -5.06
C ASN A 35 -7.68 6.80 -4.02
N LEU A 36 -7.00 6.53 -2.91
CA LEU A 36 -6.74 7.50 -1.85
C LEU A 36 -5.30 7.99 -1.93
N ASP A 37 -5.12 9.30 -2.07
CA ASP A 37 -3.80 9.92 -2.10
C ASP A 37 -3.85 11.33 -1.48
N LYS A 38 -2.82 11.70 -0.74
CA LYS A 38 -2.68 13.02 -0.15
C LYS A 38 -2.24 14.07 -1.17
N LEU A 39 -1.69 13.63 -2.31
CA LEU A 39 -1.05 14.46 -3.34
C LEU A 39 0.11 15.29 -2.79
N THR A 40 1.09 14.59 -2.22
CA THR A 40 2.39 15.18 -1.88
C THR A 40 3.24 15.33 -3.15
N TYR A 41 4.53 15.58 -2.99
CA TYR A 41 5.45 15.76 -4.12
C TYR A 41 5.49 14.59 -5.13
N ALA A 42 5.18 13.37 -4.69
CA ALA A 42 5.21 12.16 -5.51
C ALA A 42 3.86 11.83 -6.17
N GLY A 43 2.78 12.46 -5.74
CA GLY A 43 1.43 12.21 -6.24
C GLY A 43 1.10 13.08 -7.47
N ASN A 44 0.75 12.44 -8.60
CA ASN A 44 0.36 13.14 -9.82
C ASN A 44 -0.83 12.46 -10.50
N LEU A 45 -1.99 13.11 -10.48
CA LEU A 45 -3.22 12.58 -11.10
C LEU A 45 -3.15 12.48 -12.62
N ALA A 46 -2.22 13.20 -13.28
CA ALA A 46 -2.02 13.05 -14.71
C ALA A 46 -1.64 11.60 -15.10
N ASN A 47 -1.05 10.83 -14.17
CA ASN A 47 -0.77 9.42 -14.37
C ASN A 47 -2.02 8.54 -14.56
N LEU A 48 -3.20 9.05 -14.19
CA LEU A 48 -4.46 8.29 -14.16
C LEU A 48 -5.53 8.87 -15.10
N LYS A 49 -5.12 9.81 -15.97
CA LYS A 49 -6.03 10.48 -16.89
C LYS A 49 -6.77 9.52 -17.84
N ASP A 50 -6.14 8.40 -18.20
CA ASP A 50 -6.72 7.37 -19.05
C ASP A 50 -7.87 6.57 -18.41
N ILE A 51 -8.03 6.68 -17.10
CA ILE A 51 -9.06 5.97 -16.33
C ILE A 51 -9.96 6.90 -15.51
N GLU A 52 -9.75 8.21 -15.54
CA GLU A 52 -10.46 9.15 -14.66
C GLU A 52 -11.99 9.11 -14.82
N ASP A 53 -12.48 8.83 -16.03
CA ASP A 53 -13.90 8.77 -16.36
C ASP A 53 -14.52 7.36 -16.21
N LYS A 54 -13.76 6.38 -15.75
CA LYS A 54 -14.27 5.02 -15.57
C LYS A 54 -15.29 4.96 -14.44
N PRO A 55 -16.46 4.31 -14.64
CA PRO A 55 -17.54 4.31 -13.66
C PRO A 55 -17.22 3.59 -12.36
N ASN A 56 -16.18 2.76 -12.36
CA ASN A 56 -15.69 2.01 -11.21
C ASN A 56 -14.45 2.63 -10.54
N TYR A 57 -14.03 3.84 -10.96
CA TYR A 57 -12.93 4.59 -10.37
C TYR A 57 -13.45 5.76 -9.54
N VAL A 58 -12.88 5.96 -8.36
CA VAL A 58 -13.15 7.11 -7.48
C VAL A 58 -11.82 7.60 -6.93
N PHE A 59 -11.54 8.89 -7.05
CA PHE A 59 -10.41 9.53 -6.39
C PHE A 59 -10.84 10.21 -5.10
N VAL A 60 -10.09 9.99 -4.03
CA VAL A 60 -10.28 10.65 -2.73
C VAL A 60 -8.96 11.28 -2.30
N LYS A 61 -8.95 12.60 -2.16
CA LYS A 61 -7.81 13.31 -1.58
C LYS A 61 -7.91 13.28 -0.07
N ALA A 62 -7.06 12.48 0.59
CA ALA A 62 -7.01 12.39 2.05
C ALA A 62 -5.62 11.97 2.53
N ASP A 63 -5.33 12.28 3.81
CA ASP A 63 -4.14 11.81 4.52
C ASP A 63 -4.47 10.54 5.29
N ILE A 64 -3.69 9.48 5.12
CA ILE A 64 -3.85 8.23 5.88
C ILE A 64 -3.66 8.41 7.39
N CYS A 65 -3.02 9.49 7.81
CA CYS A 65 -2.85 9.86 9.23
C CYS A 65 -4.12 10.46 9.86
N ASP A 66 -5.11 10.84 9.05
CA ASP A 66 -6.40 11.33 9.53
C ASP A 66 -7.31 10.14 9.83
N PHE A 67 -7.26 9.68 11.08
CA PHE A 67 -7.97 8.49 11.52
C PHE A 67 -9.48 8.61 11.39
N GLU A 68 -10.04 9.75 11.73
CA GLU A 68 -11.49 9.97 11.64
C GLU A 68 -11.96 9.91 10.19
N LYS A 69 -11.18 10.51 9.29
CA LYS A 69 -11.45 10.43 7.85
C LYS A 69 -11.32 9.00 7.33
N MET A 70 -10.38 8.20 7.84
CA MET A 70 -10.27 6.78 7.46
C MET A 70 -11.52 6.01 7.88
N ILE A 71 -12.00 6.15 9.12
CA ILE A 71 -13.25 5.54 9.59
C ILE A 71 -14.45 5.93 8.69
N GLU A 72 -14.59 7.24 8.41
CA GLU A 72 -15.62 7.75 7.52
C GLU A 72 -15.60 7.05 6.15
N LEU A 73 -14.42 7.00 5.50
CA LEU A 73 -14.26 6.40 4.18
C LEU A 73 -14.50 4.89 4.17
N PHE A 74 -14.05 4.16 5.19
CA PHE A 74 -14.33 2.73 5.31
C PHE A 74 -15.84 2.45 5.39
N SER A 75 -16.58 3.29 6.14
CA SER A 75 -18.03 3.19 6.29
C SER A 75 -18.77 3.61 5.02
N GLU A 76 -18.43 4.79 4.46
CA GLU A 76 -19.05 5.36 3.27
C GLU A 76 -18.96 4.43 2.05
N TYR A 77 -17.74 3.97 1.77
CA TYR A 77 -17.49 3.12 0.60
C TYR A 77 -17.68 1.63 0.89
N LYS A 78 -17.93 1.22 2.15
CA LYS A 78 -18.01 -0.20 2.56
C LYS A 78 -16.81 -0.98 2.08
N ILE A 79 -15.62 -0.54 2.48
CA ILE A 79 -14.35 -1.09 2.01
C ILE A 79 -14.21 -2.57 2.38
N ASP A 80 -13.99 -3.42 1.37
CA ASP A 80 -13.75 -4.86 1.51
C ASP A 80 -12.28 -5.23 1.52
N GLY A 81 -11.45 -4.38 0.91
CA GLY A 81 -10.03 -4.64 0.83
C GLY A 81 -9.21 -3.37 0.73
N VAL A 82 -7.99 -3.45 1.24
CA VAL A 82 -6.99 -2.37 1.16
C VAL A 82 -5.74 -2.88 0.48
N ILE A 83 -5.21 -2.12 -0.47
CA ILE A 83 -3.85 -2.26 -1.00
C ILE A 83 -3.11 -1.00 -0.58
N HIS A 84 -2.25 -1.14 0.42
CA HIS A 84 -1.57 -0.01 1.05
C HIS A 84 -0.17 0.19 0.47
N LEU A 85 -0.05 1.25 -0.37
CA LEU A 85 1.21 1.66 -1.01
C LEU A 85 1.63 3.08 -0.59
N ALA A 86 0.77 3.83 0.12
CA ALA A 86 1.13 5.16 0.59
C ALA A 86 2.27 5.08 1.61
N ALA A 87 3.39 5.70 1.30
CA ALA A 87 4.56 5.78 2.17
C ALA A 87 5.45 6.97 1.78
N GLU A 88 6.23 7.46 2.72
CA GLU A 88 7.42 8.23 2.44
C GLU A 88 8.58 7.23 2.22
N SER A 89 9.29 7.33 1.09
CA SER A 89 10.31 6.36 0.68
C SER A 89 11.65 6.96 0.23
N HIS A 90 11.76 8.30 0.18
CA HIS A 90 12.95 8.97 -0.32
C HIS A 90 14.01 9.10 0.78
N VAL A 91 15.13 8.37 0.65
CA VAL A 91 16.19 8.24 1.68
C VAL A 91 16.71 9.60 2.18
N ASP A 92 17.14 10.51 1.28
CA ASP A 92 17.69 11.81 1.70
C ASP A 92 16.67 12.65 2.48
N ARG A 93 15.38 12.52 2.16
CA ARG A 93 14.32 13.20 2.91
C ARG A 93 14.15 12.57 4.29
N SER A 94 14.34 11.28 4.45
CA SER A 94 14.22 10.62 5.75
C SER A 94 15.30 11.07 6.73
N ILE A 95 16.49 11.36 6.22
CA ILE A 95 17.61 11.89 7.00
C ILE A 95 17.30 13.32 7.50
N ASN A 96 16.71 14.15 6.62
CA ASN A 96 16.41 15.54 6.94
C ASN A 96 15.13 15.72 7.77
N ASP A 97 14.12 14.88 7.57
CA ASP A 97 12.83 14.93 8.28
C ASP A 97 12.31 13.52 8.63
N PRO A 98 12.93 12.86 9.64
CA PRO A 98 12.52 11.53 10.07
C PRO A 98 11.12 11.51 10.68
N PHE A 99 10.63 12.64 11.22
CA PHE A 99 9.31 12.70 11.84
C PHE A 99 8.17 12.54 10.81
N THR A 100 8.29 13.15 9.65
CA THR A 100 7.33 12.97 8.56
C THR A 100 7.30 11.51 8.11
N PHE A 101 8.45 10.82 8.04
CA PHE A 101 8.53 9.39 7.73
C PHE A 101 7.85 8.53 8.80
N ALA A 102 8.16 8.73 10.08
CA ALA A 102 7.53 8.01 11.17
C ALA A 102 6.02 8.26 11.21
N ARG A 103 5.60 9.50 11.03
CA ARG A 103 4.18 9.86 10.99
C ARG A 103 3.46 9.14 9.85
N THR A 104 3.97 9.19 8.63
CA THR A 104 3.31 8.60 7.47
C THR A 104 3.39 7.07 7.53
N ASN A 105 4.59 6.51 7.70
CA ASN A 105 4.79 5.07 7.53
C ASN A 105 4.34 4.25 8.74
N VAL A 106 4.44 4.80 9.95
CA VAL A 106 4.02 4.12 11.17
C VAL A 106 2.59 4.54 11.56
N MET A 107 2.38 5.83 11.84
CA MET A 107 1.08 6.30 12.32
C MET A 107 0.00 6.21 11.25
N GLY A 108 0.31 6.53 9.99
CA GLY A 108 -0.64 6.39 8.88
C GLY A 108 -1.04 4.94 8.63
N THR A 109 -0.09 4.00 8.66
CA THR A 109 -0.37 2.57 8.54
C THR A 109 -1.22 2.07 9.72
N LEU A 110 -0.89 2.49 10.95
CA LEU A 110 -1.67 2.15 12.14
C LEU A 110 -3.11 2.69 12.04
N SER A 111 -3.27 3.93 11.58
CA SER A 111 -4.59 4.56 11.36
C SER A 111 -5.45 3.73 10.41
N LEU A 112 -4.90 3.32 9.26
CA LEU A 112 -5.60 2.47 8.30
C LEU A 112 -5.96 1.09 8.88
N LEU A 113 -5.02 0.44 9.56
CA LEU A 113 -5.25 -0.87 10.18
C LEU A 113 -6.34 -0.79 11.24
N GLN A 114 -6.32 0.24 12.07
CA GLN A 114 -7.31 0.43 13.12
C GLN A 114 -8.69 0.76 12.54
N ALA A 115 -8.74 1.58 11.48
CA ALA A 115 -10.00 1.88 10.78
C ALA A 115 -10.59 0.61 10.16
N ALA A 116 -9.76 -0.20 9.48
CA ALA A 116 -10.17 -1.49 8.93
C ALA A 116 -10.70 -2.42 10.01
N LYS A 117 -9.95 -2.56 11.11
CA LYS A 117 -10.32 -3.40 12.25
C LYS A 117 -11.68 -3.02 12.81
N LEU A 118 -11.84 -1.78 13.24
CA LEU A 118 -13.09 -1.32 13.90
C LEU A 118 -14.30 -1.44 12.95
N THR A 119 -14.11 -1.09 11.69
CA THR A 119 -15.21 -1.17 10.71
C THR A 119 -15.59 -2.61 10.42
N TRP A 120 -14.63 -3.49 10.15
CA TRP A 120 -14.93 -4.88 9.81
C TRP A 120 -15.45 -5.69 11.01
N GLU A 121 -14.94 -5.46 12.23
CA GLU A 121 -15.45 -6.09 13.44
C GLU A 121 -16.90 -5.71 13.76
N SER A 122 -17.36 -4.54 13.31
CA SER A 122 -18.75 -4.11 13.50
C SER A 122 -19.74 -4.78 12.53
N LEU A 123 -19.24 -5.47 11.47
CA LEU A 123 -20.08 -6.15 10.50
C LEU A 123 -20.46 -7.55 10.99
N SER A 124 -21.61 -8.05 10.55
CA SER A 124 -22.07 -9.42 10.89
C SER A 124 -21.14 -10.50 10.34
N GLU A 125 -20.55 -10.28 9.16
CA GLU A 125 -19.58 -11.15 8.51
C GLU A 125 -18.15 -10.99 9.06
N GLY A 126 -17.88 -9.94 9.85
CA GLY A 126 -16.56 -9.68 10.43
C GLY A 126 -15.48 -9.56 9.35
N TYR A 127 -14.43 -10.36 9.48
CA TYR A 127 -13.30 -10.37 8.54
C TYR A 127 -13.50 -11.27 7.32
N GLU A 128 -14.62 -11.97 7.22
CA GLU A 128 -14.85 -12.88 6.09
C GLU A 128 -14.83 -12.11 4.76
N GLY A 129 -14.02 -12.58 3.83
CA GLY A 129 -13.82 -11.95 2.52
C GLY A 129 -13.06 -10.61 2.55
N LYS A 130 -12.64 -10.12 3.71
CA LYS A 130 -11.86 -8.89 3.84
C LYS A 130 -10.36 -9.16 3.68
N ARG A 131 -9.60 -8.17 3.19
CA ARG A 131 -8.16 -8.28 3.07
C ARG A 131 -7.47 -6.93 3.21
N PHE A 132 -6.47 -6.88 4.08
CA PHE A 132 -5.52 -5.79 4.14
C PHE A 132 -4.17 -6.27 3.58
N TYR A 133 -3.74 -5.68 2.47
CA TYR A 133 -2.49 -6.00 1.81
C TYR A 133 -1.54 -4.81 1.93
N HIS A 134 -0.52 -4.97 2.78
CA HIS A 134 0.51 -3.95 3.01
C HIS A 134 1.72 -4.22 2.12
N ILE A 135 2.10 -3.23 1.32
CA ILE A 135 3.32 -3.30 0.52
C ILE A 135 4.48 -2.84 1.39
N SER A 136 5.35 -3.77 1.72
CA SER A 136 6.57 -3.55 2.49
C SER A 136 7.78 -3.38 1.56
N THR A 137 8.98 -3.49 2.11
CA THR A 137 10.26 -3.36 1.41
C THR A 137 11.17 -4.52 1.77
N ASP A 138 12.10 -4.86 0.91
CA ASP A 138 13.17 -5.86 1.15
C ASP A 138 14.18 -5.38 2.19
N GLU A 139 14.29 -4.08 2.44
CA GLU A 139 15.17 -3.51 3.48
C GLU A 139 14.84 -4.02 4.89
N VAL A 140 13.64 -4.54 5.13
CA VAL A 140 13.29 -5.18 6.41
C VAL A 140 14.16 -6.42 6.70
N TYR A 141 14.73 -7.03 5.66
CA TYR A 141 15.64 -8.17 5.78
C TYR A 141 17.10 -7.77 5.97
N GLY A 142 17.44 -6.50 5.79
CA GLY A 142 18.82 -5.98 5.89
C GLY A 142 19.58 -6.03 4.57
N ALA A 143 20.88 -6.24 4.62
CA ALA A 143 21.75 -6.32 3.46
C ALA A 143 22.09 -7.78 3.10
N LEU A 144 22.17 -8.07 1.80
CA LEU A 144 22.72 -9.33 1.32
C LEU A 144 24.25 -9.31 1.45
N ASP A 145 24.84 -10.42 1.91
CA ASP A 145 26.29 -10.58 1.94
C ASP A 145 26.83 -10.85 0.54
N LEU A 146 27.30 -9.79 -0.10
CA LEU A 146 27.90 -9.85 -1.43
C LEU A 146 29.35 -10.35 -1.40
N THR A 147 29.95 -10.51 -0.22
CA THR A 147 31.36 -10.88 -0.06
C THR A 147 31.59 -12.40 -0.01
N ASN A 148 30.53 -13.18 0.11
CA ASN A 148 30.60 -14.64 0.16
C ASN A 148 30.03 -15.31 -1.11
N PRO A 149 30.75 -15.27 -2.25
CA PRO A 149 30.30 -15.86 -3.49
C PRO A 149 30.26 -17.40 -3.47
N SER A 150 30.81 -18.04 -2.43
CA SER A 150 30.81 -19.50 -2.22
C SER A 150 29.77 -19.95 -1.18
N GLY A 151 29.10 -19.01 -0.54
CA GLY A 151 28.06 -19.28 0.43
C GLY A 151 26.81 -19.84 -0.26
N ASN A 152 26.34 -20.92 0.21
CA ASN A 152 25.11 -21.61 -0.04
C ASN A 152 24.74 -21.96 -1.48
N LYS A 153 24.91 -23.25 -1.76
CA LYS A 153 24.36 -23.90 -2.96
C LYS A 153 22.83 -23.82 -3.07
N ASP A 154 22.14 -23.39 -2.01
CA ASP A 154 20.66 -23.45 -1.90
C ASP A 154 19.94 -22.10 -1.97
N GLY A 155 20.65 -20.98 -2.16
CA GLY A 155 20.07 -19.65 -2.10
C GLY A 155 20.43 -18.71 -3.24
N ARG A 156 21.18 -19.16 -4.23
CA ARG A 156 21.64 -18.29 -5.32
C ARG A 156 20.55 -18.12 -6.36
N GLY A 157 20.19 -16.88 -6.64
CA GLY A 157 19.41 -16.53 -7.82
C GLY A 157 20.17 -16.89 -9.11
N PRO A 158 19.51 -16.81 -10.27
CA PRO A 158 20.07 -17.18 -11.58
C PRO A 158 21.35 -16.39 -11.95
N TYR A 159 21.67 -15.36 -11.21
CA TYR A 159 22.85 -14.50 -11.40
C TYR A 159 23.98 -14.74 -10.38
N GLY A 160 23.89 -15.80 -9.57
CA GLY A 160 24.94 -16.15 -8.60
C GLY A 160 24.94 -15.32 -7.31
N HIS A 161 23.90 -14.51 -7.06
CA HIS A 161 23.73 -13.72 -5.85
C HIS A 161 22.66 -14.35 -4.94
N ASP A 162 22.82 -14.21 -3.63
CA ASP A 162 21.78 -14.55 -2.68
C ASP A 162 20.57 -13.63 -2.84
N PHE A 163 19.41 -14.09 -2.40
CA PHE A 163 18.18 -13.31 -2.36
C PHE A 163 17.41 -13.60 -1.07
N PHE A 164 16.59 -12.66 -0.66
CA PHE A 164 15.72 -12.81 0.49
C PHE A 164 14.60 -13.82 0.19
N LYS A 165 14.20 -14.57 1.22
CA LYS A 165 13.11 -15.54 1.20
C LYS A 165 12.13 -15.19 2.30
N GLU A 166 10.92 -15.72 2.25
CA GLU A 166 9.90 -15.52 3.28
C GLU A 166 10.36 -16.01 4.67
N THR A 167 11.33 -16.93 4.71
CA THR A 167 11.94 -17.44 5.94
C THR A 167 13.13 -16.63 6.43
N THR A 168 13.59 -15.63 5.67
CA THR A 168 14.70 -14.76 6.07
C THR A 168 14.29 -13.94 7.30
N ARG A 169 15.16 -13.87 8.30
CA ARG A 169 14.89 -13.06 9.51
C ARG A 169 14.93 -11.57 9.17
N TYR A 170 14.06 -10.81 9.80
CA TYR A 170 14.13 -9.35 9.75
C TYR A 170 15.39 -8.88 10.46
N SER A 171 16.15 -8.03 9.78
CA SER A 171 17.39 -7.44 10.28
C SER A 171 17.64 -6.07 9.62
N PRO A 172 16.72 -5.10 9.79
CA PRO A 172 16.86 -3.80 9.15
C PRO A 172 18.09 -3.06 9.65
N HIS A 173 18.82 -2.41 8.76
CA HIS A 173 20.03 -1.63 9.05
C HIS A 173 19.83 -0.11 8.90
N SER A 174 18.70 0.31 8.36
CA SER A 174 18.37 1.73 8.18
C SER A 174 17.51 2.29 9.31
#